data_37173194da5c9f9deee9a30ee725e125
#
_entry.id   37173194da5c9f9deee9a30ee725e125
#
_cell.length_a   1.000
_cell.length_b   1.000
_cell.length_c   1.000
_cell.angle_alpha   90.00
_cell.angle_beta   90.00
_cell.angle_gamma   90.00
#
_symmetry.space_group_name_H-M   'P 1'
#
loop_
_entity.id
_entity.type
_entity.pdbx_description
1 polymer ?
#
loop_
_entity_poly.entity_id
_entity_poly.type
_entity_poly.pdbx_seq_one_letter_code
_entity_poly.pdbx_strand_id
1 'polypeptide(L)'
;QQRQQMLRNHQTGEIRVTEFKDYQLLIDPSSKLINSDVQSRMVSTLGLIKAPNATNLGELSWRLGLAFAAFNLMIMGLAVASVNPRVGKSYHLAVALFCFVGYYNMVNVGQNWIASGRTTLPAFMLMLHGGAFLLAATWLGARHFNLSWRSLLALVPRKRRLAA
;
A
#
# COMPACT_ATOMS: atom_id res chain seq x y z
N GLN A 1 4.50 -44.87 4.72
CA GLN A 1 5.68 -44.78 3.81
C GLN A 1 6.87 -44.32 4.62
N GLN A 2 7.80 -45.25 4.88
CA GLN A 2 9.09 -44.96 5.52
C GLN A 2 9.91 -44.10 4.54
N ARG A 3 10.25 -42.87 4.93
CA ARG A 3 11.24 -42.05 4.19
C ARG A 3 12.58 -42.14 4.90
N GLN A 4 13.56 -42.67 4.20
CA GLN A 4 14.96 -42.67 4.62
C GLN A 4 15.61 -41.38 4.13
N GLN A 5 16.26 -40.61 5.03
CA GLN A 5 17.14 -39.51 4.64
C GLN A 5 18.60 -39.99 4.74
N MET A 6 19.30 -39.90 3.65
CA MET A 6 20.71 -40.24 3.53
C MET A 6 21.54 -38.96 3.57
N LEU A 7 22.23 -38.73 4.69
CA LEU A 7 23.17 -37.62 4.82
C LEU A 7 24.61 -38.15 4.63
N ARG A 8 25.27 -37.71 3.58
CA ARG A 8 26.67 -38.02 3.30
C ARG A 8 27.57 -36.92 3.81
N ASN A 9 28.43 -37.26 4.78
CA ASN A 9 29.45 -36.32 5.21
C ASN A 9 30.64 -36.37 4.25
N HIS A 10 30.92 -35.27 3.57
CA HIS A 10 31.95 -35.15 2.54
C HIS A 10 33.40 -35.21 3.09
N GLN A 11 33.61 -35.10 4.40
CA GLN A 11 34.94 -35.11 5.02
C GLN A 11 35.39 -36.50 5.53
N THR A 12 34.47 -37.34 5.92
CA THR A 12 34.80 -38.65 6.52
C THR A 12 34.33 -39.87 5.72
N GLY A 13 33.54 -39.66 4.67
CA GLY A 13 32.98 -40.76 3.85
C GLY A 13 31.95 -41.61 4.57
N GLU A 14 31.59 -41.28 5.81
CA GLU A 14 30.58 -42.02 6.57
C GLU A 14 29.15 -41.68 6.06
N ILE A 15 28.39 -42.73 5.81
CA ILE A 15 26.97 -42.62 5.44
C ILE A 15 26.16 -42.88 6.73
N ARG A 16 25.52 -41.85 7.23
CA ARG A 16 24.60 -42.00 8.36
C ARG A 16 23.18 -42.15 7.83
N VAL A 17 22.61 -43.32 7.96
CA VAL A 17 21.22 -43.58 7.64
C VAL A 17 20.41 -43.43 8.92
N THR A 18 19.55 -42.43 8.96
CA THR A 18 18.61 -42.23 10.08
C THR A 18 17.20 -42.61 9.62
N GLU A 19 16.66 -43.62 10.28
CA GLU A 19 15.31 -44.10 10.02
C GLU A 19 14.36 -43.44 11.03
N PHE A 20 13.36 -42.70 10.54
CA PHE A 20 12.36 -42.03 11.39
C PHE A 20 11.04 -42.79 11.29
N LYS A 21 10.53 -43.27 12.41
CA LYS A 21 9.22 -43.90 12.52
C LYS A 21 8.07 -42.88 12.51
N ASP A 22 8.30 -41.72 13.09
CA ASP A 22 7.33 -40.61 13.10
C ASP A 22 8.05 -39.28 12.90
N TYR A 23 7.63 -38.52 11.91
CA TYR A 23 8.12 -37.18 11.65
C TYR A 23 7.05 -36.19 12.05
N GLN A 24 7.19 -35.58 13.21
CA GLN A 24 6.33 -34.46 13.62
C GLN A 24 6.98 -33.16 13.15
N LEU A 25 6.45 -32.61 12.07
CA LEU A 25 6.74 -31.24 11.67
C LEU A 25 5.95 -30.31 12.60
N LEU A 26 6.67 -29.60 13.47
CA LEU A 26 6.10 -28.48 14.19
C LEU A 26 5.82 -27.38 13.16
N ILE A 27 4.61 -27.34 12.63
CA ILE A 27 4.16 -26.26 11.74
C ILE A 27 3.90 -25.06 12.64
N ASP A 28 4.90 -24.17 12.75
CA ASP A 28 4.73 -22.87 13.38
C ASP A 28 3.58 -22.13 12.68
N PRO A 29 2.59 -21.59 13.43
CA PRO A 29 1.50 -20.78 12.86
C PRO A 29 1.97 -19.66 11.93
N SER A 30 3.15 -19.10 12.19
CA SER A 30 3.79 -18.11 11.33
C SER A 30 4.14 -18.65 9.95
N SER A 31 4.50 -19.92 9.82
CA SER A 31 4.79 -20.55 8.50
C SER A 31 3.52 -20.69 7.65
N LYS A 32 2.36 -20.85 8.28
CA LYS A 32 1.07 -20.93 7.59
C LYS A 32 0.65 -19.56 7.01
N LEU A 33 0.96 -18.48 7.72
CA LEU A 33 0.71 -17.12 7.24
C LEU A 33 1.62 -16.76 6.06
N ILE A 34 2.91 -17.10 6.14
CA ILE A 34 3.87 -16.90 5.06
C ILE A 34 3.45 -17.67 3.80
N ASN A 35 3.04 -18.93 3.96
CA ASN A 35 2.60 -19.76 2.82
C ASN A 35 1.30 -19.22 2.18
N SER A 36 0.35 -18.72 2.97
CA SER A 36 -0.89 -18.14 2.43
C SER A 36 -0.65 -16.84 1.67
N ASP A 37 0.29 -16.01 2.13
CA ASP A 37 0.67 -14.76 1.46
C ASP A 37 1.40 -15.04 0.12
N VAL A 38 2.34 -15.99 0.12
CA VAL A 38 3.02 -16.42 -1.12
C VAL A 38 2.01 -17.02 -2.11
N GLN A 39 1.05 -17.80 -1.63
CA GLN A 39 0.04 -18.42 -2.48
C GLN A 39 -0.90 -17.36 -3.11
N SER A 40 -1.33 -16.34 -2.36
CA SER A 40 -2.20 -15.28 -2.89
C SER A 40 -1.51 -14.44 -3.97
N ARG A 41 -0.20 -14.23 -3.88
CA ARG A 41 0.60 -13.52 -4.90
C ARG A 41 0.67 -14.28 -6.24
N MET A 42 0.55 -15.61 -6.23
CA MET A 42 0.56 -16.44 -7.43
C MET A 42 -0.81 -16.54 -8.12
N VAL A 43 -1.88 -16.14 -7.43
CA VAL A 43 -3.24 -16.17 -7.97
C VAL A 43 -3.47 -15.00 -8.93
N SER A 44 -4.17 -15.25 -10.05
CA SER A 44 -4.58 -14.17 -10.97
C SER A 44 -5.52 -13.17 -10.27
N THR A 45 -5.53 -11.92 -10.72
CA THR A 45 -6.41 -10.88 -10.14
C THR A 45 -7.88 -11.28 -10.17
N LEU A 46 -8.31 -11.94 -11.25
CA LEU A 46 -9.67 -12.47 -11.34
C LEU A 46 -9.92 -13.60 -10.35
N GLY A 47 -8.91 -14.43 -10.08
CA GLY A 47 -8.97 -15.48 -9.06
C GLY A 47 -9.11 -14.91 -7.64
N LEU A 48 -8.44 -13.81 -7.33
CA LEU A 48 -8.56 -13.11 -6.05
C LEU A 48 -9.99 -12.57 -5.83
N ILE A 49 -10.63 -12.08 -6.89
CA ILE A 49 -12.02 -11.58 -6.83
C ILE A 49 -13.01 -12.74 -6.62
N LYS A 50 -12.77 -13.88 -7.25
CA LYS A 50 -13.67 -15.05 -7.15
C LYS A 50 -13.60 -15.76 -5.79
N ALA A 51 -12.49 -15.65 -5.09
CA ALA A 51 -12.28 -16.27 -3.78
C ALA A 51 -11.90 -15.20 -2.72
N PRO A 52 -12.84 -14.35 -2.28
CA PRO A 52 -12.57 -13.21 -1.40
C PRO A 52 -12.35 -13.68 0.05
N ASN A 53 -11.12 -14.02 0.39
CA ASN A 53 -10.67 -14.17 1.76
C ASN A 53 -9.80 -12.98 2.18
N ALA A 54 -9.55 -12.80 3.47
CA ALA A 54 -8.83 -11.63 3.98
C ALA A 54 -7.44 -11.44 3.31
N THR A 55 -6.69 -12.53 3.12
CA THR A 55 -5.38 -12.50 2.47
C THR A 55 -5.49 -12.12 0.99
N ASN A 56 -6.44 -12.71 0.26
CA ASN A 56 -6.69 -12.41 -1.14
C ASN A 56 -7.17 -10.97 -1.34
N LEU A 57 -8.03 -10.46 -0.43
CA LEU A 57 -8.46 -9.06 -0.46
C LEU A 57 -7.30 -8.10 -0.14
N GLY A 58 -6.39 -8.48 0.75
CA GLY A 58 -5.16 -7.74 0.99
C GLY A 58 -4.31 -7.63 -0.27
N GLU A 59 -4.04 -8.74 -0.95
CA GLU A 59 -3.29 -8.77 -2.21
C GLU A 59 -4.00 -8.00 -3.33
N LEU A 60 -5.32 -8.14 -3.45
CA LEU A 60 -6.14 -7.39 -4.41
C LEU A 60 -6.04 -5.88 -4.15
N SER A 61 -6.08 -5.47 -2.86
CA SER A 61 -5.95 -4.07 -2.47
C SER A 61 -4.59 -3.50 -2.86
N TRP A 62 -3.54 -4.28 -2.74
CA TRP A 62 -2.20 -3.88 -3.14
C TRP A 62 -2.10 -3.64 -4.66
N ARG A 63 -2.61 -4.58 -5.47
CA ARG A 63 -2.60 -4.47 -6.93
C ARG A 63 -3.40 -3.27 -7.43
N LEU A 64 -4.64 -3.12 -6.96
CA LEU A 64 -5.48 -1.99 -7.31
C LEU A 64 -4.90 -0.68 -6.74
N GLY A 65 -4.38 -0.74 -5.52
CA GLY A 65 -3.76 0.39 -4.85
C GLY A 65 -2.59 0.98 -5.61
N LEU A 66 -1.74 0.15 -6.23
CA LEU A 66 -0.64 0.64 -7.08
C LEU A 66 -1.14 1.40 -8.31
N ALA A 67 -2.22 0.91 -8.96
CA ALA A 67 -2.81 1.59 -10.12
C ALA A 67 -3.40 2.95 -9.72
N PHE A 68 -4.17 3.00 -8.63
CA PHE A 68 -4.70 4.25 -8.10
C PHE A 68 -3.61 5.19 -7.59
N ALA A 69 -2.55 4.65 -6.99
CA ALA A 69 -1.40 5.44 -6.57
C ALA A 69 -0.71 6.12 -7.76
N ALA A 70 -0.46 5.39 -8.83
CA ALA A 70 0.12 5.94 -10.06
C ALA A 70 -0.74 7.08 -10.63
N PHE A 71 -2.05 6.90 -10.69
CA PHE A 71 -2.98 7.93 -11.14
C PHE A 71 -2.97 9.17 -10.25
N ASN A 72 -3.06 9.01 -8.94
CA ASN A 72 -3.03 10.12 -7.98
C ASN A 72 -1.70 10.86 -7.99
N LEU A 73 -0.57 10.13 -8.07
CA LEU A 73 0.75 10.73 -8.16
C LEU A 73 0.95 11.50 -9.47
N MET A 74 0.35 11.05 -10.57
CA MET A 74 0.35 11.80 -11.83
C MET A 74 -0.37 13.15 -11.67
N ILE A 75 -1.57 13.17 -11.07
CA ILE A 75 -2.30 14.43 -10.82
C ILE A 75 -1.52 15.34 -9.88
N MET A 76 -0.93 14.78 -8.82
CA MET A 76 -0.11 15.54 -7.88
C MET A 76 1.15 16.09 -8.54
N GLY A 77 1.77 15.32 -9.43
CA GLY A 77 2.90 15.77 -10.25
C GLY A 77 2.54 16.97 -11.11
N LEU A 78 1.38 16.97 -11.77
CA LEU A 78 0.85 18.11 -12.53
C LEU A 78 0.62 19.33 -11.62
N ALA A 79 0.07 19.13 -10.42
CA ALA A 79 -0.14 20.20 -9.47
C ALA A 79 1.18 20.84 -8.99
N VAL A 80 2.23 20.04 -8.79
CA VAL A 80 3.55 20.51 -8.34
C VAL A 80 4.39 21.10 -9.50
N ALA A 81 4.34 20.53 -10.69
CA ALA A 81 5.17 20.94 -11.84
C ALA A 81 4.97 22.41 -12.25
N SER A 82 3.80 22.97 -11.96
CA SER A 82 3.46 24.35 -12.28
C SER A 82 3.93 25.38 -11.21
N VAL A 83 4.65 24.94 -10.16
CA VAL A 83 5.18 25.82 -9.11
C VAL A 83 6.53 26.37 -9.53
N ASN A 84 6.69 27.67 -9.41
CA ASN A 84 7.89 28.54 -9.62
C ASN A 84 9.13 27.90 -10.26
N PRO A 85 9.51 28.33 -11.46
CA PRO A 85 10.73 27.85 -12.15
C PRO A 85 12.04 28.24 -11.41
N ARG A 86 11.97 29.10 -10.40
CA ARG A 86 13.12 29.52 -9.57
C ARG A 86 13.48 28.50 -8.48
N VAL A 87 12.59 27.58 -8.14
CA VAL A 87 12.90 26.47 -7.21
C VAL A 87 13.63 25.40 -7.99
N GLY A 88 14.83 25.04 -7.56
CA GLY A 88 15.71 24.11 -8.26
C GLY A 88 15.04 22.76 -8.58
N LYS A 89 15.38 22.17 -9.72
CA LYS A 89 14.85 20.86 -10.18
C LYS A 89 15.01 19.76 -9.15
N SER A 90 16.07 19.78 -8.35
CA SER A 90 16.36 18.82 -7.29
C SER A 90 15.30 18.80 -6.17
N TYR A 91 14.73 19.96 -5.82
CA TYR A 91 13.68 20.06 -4.82
C TYR A 91 12.39 19.34 -5.28
N HIS A 92 11.97 19.57 -6.52
CA HIS A 92 10.78 18.92 -7.07
C HIS A 92 10.94 17.40 -7.14
N LEU A 93 12.15 16.93 -7.49
CA LEU A 93 12.47 15.51 -7.50
C LEU A 93 12.42 14.91 -6.10
N ALA A 94 12.98 15.59 -5.11
CA ALA A 94 12.94 15.13 -3.71
C ALA A 94 11.51 15.05 -3.19
N VAL A 95 10.69 16.08 -3.42
CA VAL A 95 9.27 16.08 -3.02
C VAL A 95 8.51 14.93 -3.70
N ALA A 96 8.70 14.72 -5.00
CA ALA A 96 8.07 13.63 -5.74
C ALA A 96 8.46 12.26 -5.17
N LEU A 97 9.75 12.07 -4.84
CA LEU A 97 10.25 10.84 -4.23
C LEU A 97 9.63 10.59 -2.85
N PHE A 98 9.59 11.61 -1.98
CA PHE A 98 8.97 11.50 -0.66
C PHE A 98 7.48 11.17 -0.75
N CYS A 99 6.76 11.82 -1.65
CA CYS A 99 5.34 11.52 -1.90
C CYS A 99 5.16 10.08 -2.37
N PHE A 100 5.99 9.63 -3.31
CA PHE A 100 5.95 8.25 -3.80
C PHE A 100 6.23 7.24 -2.69
N VAL A 101 7.32 7.40 -1.95
CA VAL A 101 7.70 6.49 -0.87
C VAL A 101 6.64 6.46 0.22
N GLY A 102 6.13 7.62 0.65
CA GLY A 102 5.06 7.71 1.66
C GLY A 102 3.78 7.01 1.19
N TYR A 103 3.36 7.27 -0.04
CA TYR A 103 2.16 6.67 -0.62
C TYR A 103 2.30 5.14 -0.77
N TYR A 104 3.43 4.67 -1.29
CA TYR A 104 3.73 3.25 -1.42
C TYR A 104 3.72 2.53 -0.07
N ASN A 105 4.29 3.15 0.97
CA ASN A 105 4.24 2.59 2.32
C ASN A 105 2.80 2.51 2.85
N MET A 106 1.94 3.52 2.60
CA MET A 106 0.53 3.47 2.98
C MET A 106 -0.23 2.35 2.28
N VAL A 107 0.05 2.09 1.00
CA VAL A 107 -0.54 0.95 0.27
C VAL A 107 -0.13 -0.38 0.91
N ASN A 108 1.15 -0.56 1.28
CA ASN A 108 1.61 -1.77 1.96
C ASN A 108 1.00 -1.95 3.35
N VAL A 109 0.88 -0.87 4.12
CA VAL A 109 0.19 -0.90 5.43
C VAL A 109 -1.27 -1.30 5.24
N GLY A 110 -1.94 -0.78 4.23
CA GLY A 110 -3.33 -1.11 3.92
C GLY A 110 -3.52 -2.57 3.54
N GLN A 111 -2.61 -3.14 2.74
CA GLN A 111 -2.60 -4.57 2.44
C GLN A 111 -2.60 -5.40 3.72
N ASN A 112 -1.70 -5.07 4.66
CA ASN A 112 -1.59 -5.77 5.93
C ASN A 112 -2.83 -5.60 6.83
N TRP A 113 -3.41 -4.40 6.87
CA TRP A 113 -4.63 -4.14 7.64
C TRP A 113 -5.85 -4.91 7.10
N ILE A 114 -5.98 -5.00 5.78
CA ILE A 114 -7.05 -5.76 5.14
C ILE A 114 -6.82 -7.26 5.36
N ALA A 115 -5.60 -7.76 5.13
CA ALA A 115 -5.25 -9.17 5.33
C ALA A 115 -5.43 -9.63 6.79
N SER A 116 -5.24 -8.72 7.76
CA SER A 116 -5.49 -8.98 9.19
C SER A 116 -6.94 -8.73 9.65
N GLY A 117 -7.83 -8.32 8.75
CA GLY A 117 -9.24 -8.05 9.04
C GLY A 117 -9.48 -6.75 9.84
N ARG A 118 -8.47 -5.87 9.99
CA ARG A 118 -8.62 -4.59 10.72
C ARG A 118 -9.46 -3.57 9.97
N THR A 119 -9.48 -3.64 8.64
CA THR A 119 -10.26 -2.76 7.79
C THR A 119 -10.79 -3.51 6.58
N THR A 120 -11.82 -2.95 5.94
CA THR A 120 -12.38 -3.50 4.71
C THR A 120 -11.69 -2.88 3.48
N LEU A 121 -11.61 -3.65 2.39
CA LEU A 121 -11.02 -3.19 1.13
C LEU A 121 -11.64 -1.88 0.64
N PRO A 122 -13.00 -1.73 0.53
CA PRO A 122 -13.60 -0.50 0.01
C PRO A 122 -13.36 0.70 0.93
N ALA A 123 -13.41 0.51 2.25
CA ALA A 123 -13.15 1.60 3.20
C ALA A 123 -11.71 2.12 3.09
N PHE A 124 -10.73 1.22 3.01
CA PHE A 124 -9.34 1.61 2.85
C PHE A 124 -9.08 2.30 1.51
N MET A 125 -9.62 1.73 0.41
CA MET A 125 -9.49 2.30 -0.93
C MET A 125 -10.06 3.72 -1.00
N LEU A 126 -11.28 3.93 -0.45
CA LEU A 126 -11.90 5.24 -0.45
C LEU A 126 -11.13 6.24 0.42
N MET A 127 -10.67 5.82 1.60
CA MET A 127 -9.96 6.71 2.52
C MET A 127 -8.59 7.13 1.97
N LEU A 128 -7.76 6.18 1.52
CA LEU A 128 -6.41 6.50 1.05
C LEU A 128 -6.44 7.14 -0.33
N HIS A 129 -7.04 6.46 -1.32
CA HIS A 129 -6.97 6.93 -2.71
C HIS A 129 -7.95 8.07 -2.99
N GLY A 130 -9.16 8.03 -2.39
CA GLY A 130 -10.11 9.13 -2.45
C GLY A 130 -9.60 10.37 -1.73
N GLY A 131 -9.02 10.22 -0.55
CA GLY A 131 -8.38 11.32 0.19
C GLY A 131 -7.23 11.95 -0.59
N ALA A 132 -6.32 11.14 -1.14
CA ALA A 132 -5.22 11.62 -1.96
C ALA A 132 -5.70 12.33 -3.23
N PHE A 133 -6.72 11.78 -3.89
CA PHE A 133 -7.33 12.40 -5.06
C PHE A 133 -7.95 13.77 -4.73
N LEU A 134 -8.73 13.85 -3.65
CA LEU A 134 -9.34 15.11 -3.22
C LEU A 134 -8.30 16.17 -2.88
N LEU A 135 -7.22 15.79 -2.19
CA LEU A 135 -6.12 16.71 -1.88
C LEU A 135 -5.45 17.22 -3.16
N ALA A 136 -5.14 16.34 -4.11
CA ALA A 136 -4.53 16.71 -5.38
C ALA A 136 -5.47 17.58 -6.24
N ALA A 137 -6.75 17.20 -6.32
CA ALA A 137 -7.76 17.92 -7.10
C ALA A 137 -8.07 19.30 -6.51
N THR A 138 -8.19 19.41 -5.18
CA THR A 138 -8.40 20.72 -4.53
C THR A 138 -7.21 21.64 -4.69
N TRP A 139 -5.98 21.10 -4.59
CA TRP A 139 -4.78 21.88 -4.86
C TRP A 139 -4.74 22.39 -6.30
N LEU A 140 -4.97 21.50 -7.26
CA LEU A 140 -4.97 21.85 -8.68
C LEU A 140 -6.07 22.87 -9.00
N GLY A 141 -7.29 22.64 -8.45
CA GLY A 141 -8.43 23.55 -8.62
C GLY A 141 -8.19 24.93 -7.99
N ALA A 142 -7.69 24.98 -6.76
CA ALA A 142 -7.38 26.23 -6.09
C ALA A 142 -6.38 27.09 -6.90
N ARG A 143 -5.45 26.42 -7.58
CA ARG A 143 -4.50 27.06 -8.49
C ARG A 143 -5.13 27.53 -9.79
N HIS A 144 -5.91 26.68 -10.44
CA HIS A 144 -6.56 27.01 -11.70
C HIS A 144 -7.49 28.22 -11.58
N PHE A 145 -8.23 28.30 -10.48
CA PHE A 145 -9.17 29.38 -10.20
C PHE A 145 -8.53 30.58 -9.48
N ASN A 146 -7.21 30.61 -9.27
CA ASN A 146 -6.51 31.64 -8.47
C ASN A 146 -7.18 31.91 -7.11
N LEU A 147 -7.75 30.87 -6.49
CA LEU A 147 -8.40 30.98 -5.18
C LEU A 147 -7.34 31.27 -4.11
N SER A 148 -7.24 32.53 -3.71
CA SER A 148 -6.45 32.94 -2.56
C SER A 148 -7.16 32.45 -1.28
N TRP A 149 -6.37 31.97 -0.32
CA TRP A 149 -6.92 31.66 1.04
C TRP A 149 -7.68 32.83 1.66
N ARG A 150 -7.34 34.07 1.27
CA ARG A 150 -8.02 35.29 1.69
C ARG A 150 -9.45 35.38 1.12
N SER A 151 -9.70 34.93 -0.11
CA SER A 151 -11.05 34.91 -0.70
C SER A 151 -11.95 33.82 -0.06
N LEU A 152 -11.38 32.68 0.33
CA LEU A 152 -12.11 31.66 1.06
C LEU A 152 -12.50 32.11 2.47
N LEU A 153 -11.59 32.81 3.17
CA LEU A 153 -11.88 33.38 4.48
C LEU A 153 -12.90 34.55 4.42
N ALA A 154 -13.00 35.24 3.28
CA ALA A 154 -13.99 36.30 3.07
C ALA A 154 -15.42 35.74 2.90
N LEU A 155 -15.59 34.45 2.55
CA LEU A 155 -16.87 33.78 2.49
C LEU A 155 -17.45 33.39 3.86
N VAL A 156 -16.61 33.43 4.93
CA VAL A 156 -17.10 33.23 6.30
C VAL A 156 -17.82 34.51 6.73
N PRO A 157 -19.15 34.45 6.99
CA PRO A 157 -19.91 35.64 7.36
C PRO A 157 -19.37 36.20 8.67
N ARG A 158 -18.73 37.37 8.58
CA ARG A 158 -18.23 38.09 9.73
C ARG A 158 -19.45 38.53 10.55
N LYS A 159 -19.71 37.86 11.67
CA LYS A 159 -20.74 38.29 12.62
C LYS A 159 -20.52 39.80 12.90
N ARG A 160 -21.41 40.64 12.34
CA ARG A 160 -21.47 42.06 12.72
C ARG A 160 -21.66 42.11 14.23
N ARG A 161 -20.64 42.56 14.94
CA ARG A 161 -20.83 43.03 16.30
C ARG A 161 -21.73 44.25 16.19
N LEU A 162 -23.00 44.09 16.55
CA LEU A 162 -23.89 45.20 16.80
C LEU A 162 -23.29 45.90 18.03
N ALA A 163 -22.66 47.05 17.81
CA ALA A 163 -22.30 47.96 18.88
C ALA A 163 -23.60 48.57 19.40
N ALA A 164 -23.92 48.26 20.65
CA ALA A 164 -24.89 49.00 21.44
C ALA A 164 -24.24 50.24 21.99
#